data_22c20085d1fc508e01205f4fd82a333b
#
_entry.id   22c20085d1fc508e01205f4fd82a333b
#
_cell.length_a   1.000
_cell.length_b   1.000
_cell.length_c   1.000
_cell.angle_alpha   90.00
_cell.angle_beta   90.00
_cell.angle_gamma   90.00
#
_symmetry.space_group_name_H-M   'P 1'
#
loop_
_entity.id
_entity.type
_entity.pdbx_description
1 polymer ?
#
loop_
_entity_poly.entity_id
_entity_poly.type
_entity_poly.pdbx_seq_one_letter_code
_entity_poly.pdbx_strand_id
1 'polypeptide(L)'
;WLGDQDEDHFGDDLLDHFEQYEKAAKHKSELAKRGTSYVGLDKFYEDARNGNLPEVSYIVAPENLSEHPPFKPMDGSWIQKKVADAVMEGKAWDSTAIIYSYDETGGWADHVMAPHPPRSEKGEWIEDPFLKFKGVQPIGPGYRLPFYIVSPWTRGGNVFTEHAAHESQIMFLER
;
A
#
# COMPACT_ATOMS: atom_id res chain seq x y z
N TRP A 1 1.91 1.45 -10.68
CA TRP A 1 0.88 2.12 -11.47
C TRP A 1 0.24 3.20 -10.61
N LEU A 2 0.42 4.41 -11.00
CA LEU A 2 -0.13 5.59 -10.33
C LEU A 2 -1.39 6.03 -11.06
N GLY A 3 -2.28 6.72 -10.37
CA GLY A 3 -3.48 7.32 -10.95
C GLY A 3 -3.18 8.37 -12.03
N ASP A 4 -4.21 8.99 -12.57
CA ASP A 4 -4.05 10.04 -13.58
C ASP A 4 -3.34 11.28 -13.03
N GLN A 5 -2.57 11.96 -13.90
CA GLN A 5 -1.79 13.14 -13.55
C GLN A 5 -2.61 14.35 -13.08
N ASP A 6 -3.90 14.38 -13.40
CA ASP A 6 -4.79 15.49 -13.09
C ASP A 6 -5.49 15.37 -11.73
N GLU A 7 -5.24 14.27 -10.98
CA GLU A 7 -5.80 14.09 -9.64
C GLU A 7 -4.71 14.33 -8.60
N ASP A 8 -5.05 15.05 -7.54
CA ASP A 8 -4.17 15.26 -6.39
C ASP A 8 -3.77 13.91 -5.81
N HIS A 9 -2.48 13.62 -5.86
CA HIS A 9 -1.92 12.40 -5.31
C HIS A 9 -1.69 12.56 -3.81
N PHE A 10 -1.90 11.49 -3.08
CA PHE A 10 -1.50 11.41 -1.67
C PHE A 10 0.02 11.24 -1.60
N GLY A 11 0.72 12.36 -1.68
CA GLY A 11 2.17 12.38 -1.68
C GLY A 11 2.80 12.20 -3.07
N ASP A 12 4.08 12.29 -3.06
CA ASP A 12 4.94 12.12 -4.21
C ASP A 12 4.95 10.67 -4.71
N ASP A 13 5.42 10.46 -5.93
CA ASP A 13 5.75 9.13 -6.41
C ASP A 13 6.64 8.41 -5.37
N LEU A 14 6.26 7.21 -4.98
CA LEU A 14 7.02 6.40 -4.00
C LEU A 14 8.50 6.31 -4.34
N LEU A 15 8.84 6.35 -5.63
CA LEU A 15 10.20 6.26 -6.11
C LEU A 15 10.97 7.59 -6.01
N ASP A 16 10.28 8.72 -5.95
CA ASP A 16 10.90 10.05 -5.84
C ASP A 16 11.65 10.25 -4.51
N HIS A 17 11.32 9.45 -3.49
CA HIS A 17 12.07 9.44 -2.24
C HIS A 17 13.47 8.78 -2.34
N PHE A 18 13.77 8.14 -3.45
CA PHE A 18 15.07 7.51 -3.67
C PHE A 18 15.94 8.36 -4.59
N GLU A 19 17.12 8.73 -4.12
CA GLU A 19 18.08 9.61 -4.85
C GLU A 19 18.34 9.16 -6.29
N GLN A 20 18.35 7.87 -6.55
CA GLN A 20 18.57 7.32 -7.90
C GLN A 20 17.44 7.69 -8.87
N TYR A 21 16.18 7.70 -8.42
CA TYR A 21 15.04 8.07 -9.25
C TYR A 21 14.92 9.58 -9.39
N GLU A 22 15.20 10.35 -8.34
CA GLU A 22 15.30 11.80 -8.42
C GLU A 22 16.32 12.24 -9.45
N LYS A 23 17.50 11.63 -9.43
CA LYS A 23 18.54 11.89 -10.46
C LYS A 23 18.10 11.45 -11.85
N ALA A 24 17.46 10.29 -11.95
CA ALA A 24 16.96 9.77 -13.22
C ALA A 24 15.92 10.71 -13.86
N ALA A 25 15.00 11.23 -13.05
CA ALA A 25 13.96 12.17 -13.49
C ALA A 25 14.58 13.47 -14.03
N LYS A 26 15.55 14.06 -13.32
CA LYS A 26 16.28 15.27 -13.76
C LYS A 26 16.97 15.08 -15.10
N HIS A 27 17.46 13.89 -15.40
CA HIS A 27 18.18 13.57 -16.63
C HIS A 27 17.31 12.93 -17.73
N LYS A 28 16.00 12.77 -17.49
CA LYS A 28 15.07 12.10 -18.42
C LYS A 28 15.60 10.76 -18.93
N SER A 29 16.22 10.00 -18.05
CA SER A 29 16.86 8.72 -18.36
C SER A 29 15.85 7.61 -18.66
N GLU A 30 16.34 6.45 -19.18
CA GLU A 30 15.49 5.26 -19.34
C GLU A 30 14.92 4.76 -18.01
N LEU A 31 15.67 4.94 -16.91
CA LEU A 31 15.16 4.61 -15.57
C LEU A 31 13.95 5.49 -15.20
N ALA A 32 14.01 6.79 -15.50
CA ALA A 32 12.86 7.68 -15.28
C ALA A 32 11.65 7.27 -16.11
N LYS A 33 11.85 6.97 -17.39
CA LYS A 33 10.75 6.54 -18.27
C LYS A 33 10.05 5.28 -17.80
N ARG A 34 10.76 4.38 -17.13
CA ARG A 34 10.22 3.13 -16.62
C ARG A 34 9.70 3.21 -15.19
N GLY A 35 10.33 4.02 -14.35
CA GLY A 35 10.06 4.08 -12.90
C GLY A 35 9.15 5.21 -12.48
N THR A 36 9.21 6.36 -13.18
CA THR A 36 8.48 7.57 -12.77
C THR A 36 7.52 8.10 -13.85
N SER A 37 7.12 7.24 -14.79
CA SER A 37 6.13 7.60 -15.80
C SER A 37 4.73 7.28 -15.31
N TYR A 38 3.85 8.26 -15.40
CA TYR A 38 2.41 8.06 -15.17
C TYR A 38 1.80 7.37 -16.39
N VAL A 39 1.38 6.14 -16.21
CA VAL A 39 0.76 5.35 -17.29
C VAL A 39 -0.74 5.19 -17.13
N GLY A 40 -1.28 5.62 -15.99
CA GLY A 40 -2.71 5.59 -15.68
C GLY A 40 -3.27 4.19 -15.41
N LEU A 41 -4.41 4.15 -14.76
CA LEU A 41 -5.08 2.89 -14.39
C LEU A 41 -5.69 2.18 -15.61
N ASP A 42 -6.09 2.89 -16.63
CA ASP A 42 -6.62 2.28 -17.86
C ASP A 42 -5.60 1.35 -18.51
N LYS A 43 -4.35 1.78 -18.55
CA LYS A 43 -3.26 0.94 -19.05
C LYS A 43 -3.02 -0.28 -18.16
N PHE A 44 -3.12 -0.12 -16.84
CA PHE A 44 -3.07 -1.24 -15.92
C PHE A 44 -4.17 -2.26 -16.20
N TYR A 45 -5.41 -1.81 -16.37
CA TYR A 45 -6.55 -2.70 -16.65
C TYR A 45 -6.39 -3.44 -17.97
N GLU A 46 -5.89 -2.75 -19.00
CA GLU A 46 -5.58 -3.38 -20.28
C GLU A 46 -4.52 -4.48 -20.13
N ASP A 47 -3.40 -4.16 -19.46
CA ASP A 47 -2.29 -5.08 -19.27
C ASP A 47 -2.69 -6.28 -18.39
N ALA A 48 -3.45 -6.05 -17.34
CA ALA A 48 -3.98 -7.09 -16.48
C ALA A 48 -4.84 -8.09 -17.27
N ARG A 49 -5.82 -7.60 -18.04
CA ARG A 49 -6.68 -8.46 -18.87
C ARG A 49 -5.90 -9.23 -19.93
N ASN A 50 -4.86 -8.64 -20.48
CA ASN A 50 -4.03 -9.27 -21.51
C ASN A 50 -2.92 -10.18 -20.97
N GLY A 51 -2.66 -10.17 -19.67
CA GLY A 51 -1.57 -10.92 -19.04
C GLY A 51 -0.20 -10.30 -19.29
N ASN A 52 -0.14 -8.99 -19.46
CA ASN A 52 1.08 -8.23 -19.79
C ASN A 52 1.62 -7.43 -18.59
N LEU A 53 1.10 -7.65 -17.39
CA LEU A 53 1.63 -7.01 -16.19
C LEU A 53 3.09 -7.44 -15.96
N PRO A 54 3.95 -6.55 -15.44
CA PRO A 54 5.26 -6.96 -14.92
C PRO A 54 5.10 -7.94 -13.75
N GLU A 55 6.18 -8.63 -13.40
CA GLU A 55 6.19 -9.59 -12.29
C GLU A 55 5.70 -8.98 -10.97
N VAL A 56 6.04 -7.72 -10.72
CA VAL A 56 5.56 -6.94 -9.58
C VAL A 56 4.97 -5.63 -10.07
N SER A 57 3.75 -5.35 -9.62
CA SER A 57 3.03 -4.11 -9.92
C SER A 57 2.57 -3.46 -8.63
N TYR A 58 2.95 -2.21 -8.39
CA TYR A 58 2.43 -1.40 -7.31
C TYR A 58 1.32 -0.49 -7.85
N ILE A 59 0.21 -0.46 -7.13
CA ILE A 59 -0.91 0.43 -7.42
C ILE A 59 -1.13 1.28 -6.18
N VAL A 60 -1.05 2.59 -6.37
CA VAL A 60 -1.33 3.57 -5.33
C VAL A 60 -2.60 4.31 -5.74
N ALA A 61 -3.57 4.35 -4.85
CA ALA A 61 -4.82 5.05 -5.07
C ALA A 61 -4.58 6.57 -5.08
N PRO A 62 -5.31 7.35 -5.91
CA PRO A 62 -5.35 8.79 -5.76
C PRO A 62 -6.02 9.16 -4.42
N GLU A 63 -5.78 10.38 -3.95
CA GLU A 63 -6.21 10.84 -2.62
C GLU A 63 -7.71 10.58 -2.36
N ASN A 64 -8.56 10.90 -3.32
CA ASN A 64 -10.00 10.75 -3.21
C ASN A 64 -10.49 9.29 -3.12
N LEU A 65 -9.64 8.31 -3.41
CA LEU A 65 -9.88 6.88 -3.32
C LEU A 65 -8.99 6.16 -2.29
N SER A 66 -8.25 6.93 -1.49
CA SER A 66 -7.26 6.41 -0.54
C SER A 66 -7.85 5.82 0.74
N GLU A 67 -9.12 6.08 1.03
CA GLU A 67 -9.79 5.77 2.30
C GLU A 67 -9.29 6.60 3.50
N HIS A 68 -8.34 7.50 3.29
CA HIS A 68 -7.90 8.44 4.32
C HIS A 68 -8.95 9.54 4.52
N PRO A 69 -9.33 9.91 5.75
CA PRO A 69 -10.28 11.01 5.98
C PRO A 69 -9.86 12.31 5.28
N PRO A 70 -10.79 13.05 4.69
CA PRO A 70 -12.25 12.94 4.79
C PRO A 70 -12.91 11.94 3.84
N PHE A 71 -12.15 11.22 3.04
CA PHE A 71 -12.67 10.24 2.08
C PHE A 71 -13.14 8.96 2.81
N LYS A 72 -14.07 8.25 2.20
CA LYS A 72 -14.72 7.12 2.86
C LYS A 72 -14.12 5.80 2.41
N PRO A 73 -14.13 4.76 3.27
CA PRO A 73 -13.73 3.41 2.90
C PRO A 73 -14.47 2.85 1.66
N MET A 74 -15.70 3.32 1.41
CA MET A 74 -16.45 2.92 0.22
C MET A 74 -15.81 3.41 -1.08
N ASP A 75 -15.14 4.56 -1.05
CA ASP A 75 -14.52 5.16 -2.22
C ASP A 75 -13.29 4.31 -2.64
N GLY A 76 -12.47 3.90 -1.67
CA GLY A 76 -11.36 3.00 -1.93
C GLY A 76 -11.79 1.59 -2.31
N SER A 77 -12.89 1.08 -1.75
CA SER A 77 -13.45 -0.21 -2.14
C SER A 77 -13.80 -0.28 -3.61
N TRP A 78 -14.15 0.85 -4.22
CA TRP A 78 -14.44 0.92 -5.64
C TRP A 78 -13.19 0.63 -6.49
N ILE A 79 -12.05 1.28 -6.19
CA ILE A 79 -10.80 1.03 -6.93
C ILE A 79 -10.27 -0.37 -6.66
N GLN A 80 -10.33 -0.85 -5.41
CA GLN A 80 -9.94 -2.21 -5.05
C GLN A 80 -10.71 -3.24 -5.90
N LYS A 81 -12.04 -3.05 -6.02
CA LYS A 81 -12.86 -3.92 -6.85
C LYS A 81 -12.46 -3.87 -8.33
N LYS A 82 -12.23 -2.67 -8.87
CA LYS A 82 -11.82 -2.51 -10.28
C LYS A 82 -10.50 -3.21 -10.59
N VAL A 83 -9.54 -3.09 -9.69
CA VAL A 83 -8.25 -3.78 -9.79
C VAL A 83 -8.44 -5.30 -9.73
N ALA A 84 -9.20 -5.77 -8.74
CA ALA A 84 -9.50 -7.19 -8.60
C ALA A 84 -10.18 -7.77 -9.85
N ASP A 85 -11.25 -7.13 -10.33
CA ASP A 85 -11.97 -7.58 -11.51
C ASP A 85 -11.03 -7.70 -12.73
N ALA A 86 -10.20 -6.68 -12.97
CA ALA A 86 -9.29 -6.69 -14.13
C ALA A 86 -8.26 -7.82 -14.06
N VAL A 87 -7.70 -8.07 -12.87
CA VAL A 87 -6.71 -9.13 -12.67
C VAL A 87 -7.37 -10.52 -12.70
N MET A 88 -8.50 -10.68 -12.02
CA MET A 88 -9.21 -11.98 -11.94
C MET A 88 -9.82 -12.41 -13.28
N GLU A 89 -10.21 -11.47 -14.14
CA GLU A 89 -10.65 -11.71 -15.50
C GLU A 89 -9.49 -11.85 -16.49
N GLY A 90 -8.28 -11.55 -16.05
CA GLY A 90 -7.08 -11.51 -16.87
C GLY A 90 -6.51 -12.89 -17.21
N LYS A 91 -5.77 -12.95 -18.31
CA LYS A 91 -5.19 -14.20 -18.84
C LYS A 91 -4.14 -14.83 -17.91
N ALA A 92 -3.55 -14.05 -17.01
CA ALA A 92 -2.51 -14.50 -16.06
C ALA A 92 -3.07 -14.81 -14.66
N TRP A 93 -4.39 -14.81 -14.47
CA TRP A 93 -4.99 -15.00 -13.14
C TRP A 93 -4.48 -16.26 -12.42
N ASP A 94 -4.33 -17.36 -13.12
CA ASP A 94 -3.91 -18.64 -12.53
C ASP A 94 -2.50 -18.58 -11.91
N SER A 95 -1.72 -17.54 -12.23
CA SER A 95 -0.37 -17.32 -11.72
C SER A 95 -0.20 -15.96 -11.02
N THR A 96 -1.29 -15.32 -10.59
CA THR A 96 -1.26 -13.98 -10.00
C THR A 96 -1.80 -13.98 -8.58
N ALA A 97 -1.16 -13.18 -7.72
CA ALA A 97 -1.67 -12.82 -6.41
C ALA A 97 -1.84 -11.32 -6.31
N ILE A 98 -2.96 -10.87 -5.75
CA ILE A 98 -3.20 -9.47 -5.39
C ILE A 98 -3.00 -9.36 -3.89
N ILE A 99 -2.18 -8.42 -3.47
CA ILE A 99 -1.97 -8.08 -2.07
C ILE A 99 -2.58 -6.71 -1.82
N TYR A 100 -3.57 -6.66 -0.94
CA TYR A 100 -4.10 -5.42 -0.40
C TYR A 100 -3.47 -5.15 0.95
N SER A 101 -2.72 -4.07 1.03
CA SER A 101 -2.00 -3.67 2.23
C SER A 101 -2.29 -2.21 2.54
N TYR A 102 -2.79 -1.97 3.73
CA TYR A 102 -2.96 -0.62 4.23
C TYR A 102 -1.68 -0.16 4.90
N ASP A 103 -1.30 1.09 4.68
CA ASP A 103 -0.11 1.71 5.25
C ASP A 103 -0.29 2.03 6.73
N GLU A 104 -1.47 2.53 7.10
CA GLU A 104 -1.81 2.90 8.47
C GLU A 104 -3.34 2.87 8.66
N THR A 105 -3.84 3.25 9.83
CA THR A 105 -5.27 3.12 10.19
C THR A 105 -6.17 4.21 9.60
N GLY A 106 -5.64 5.21 8.92
CA GLY A 106 -6.41 6.36 8.43
C GLY A 106 -7.05 7.21 9.52
N GLY A 107 -6.64 7.03 10.77
CA GLY A 107 -7.32 7.65 11.91
C GLY A 107 -8.66 7.00 12.29
N TRP A 108 -9.02 5.88 11.67
CA TRP A 108 -10.21 5.11 12.02
C TRP A 108 -10.01 4.32 13.32
N ALA A 109 -11.07 4.17 14.09
CA ALA A 109 -11.04 3.44 15.35
C ALA A 109 -10.97 1.92 15.12
N ASP A 110 -10.28 1.22 16.03
CA ASP A 110 -10.32 -0.24 16.15
C ASP A 110 -10.96 -0.64 17.48
N HIS A 111 -11.50 -1.85 17.53
CA HIS A 111 -12.02 -2.45 18.75
C HIS A 111 -10.93 -3.06 19.63
N VAL A 112 -9.76 -3.28 19.11
CA VAL A 112 -8.63 -3.89 19.80
C VAL A 112 -7.57 -2.82 20.05
N MET A 113 -7.14 -2.70 21.31
CA MET A 113 -6.04 -1.82 21.65
C MET A 113 -4.75 -2.26 20.95
N ALA A 114 -3.99 -1.29 20.48
CA ALA A 114 -2.65 -1.56 19.97
C ALA A 114 -1.80 -2.17 21.10
N PRO A 115 -0.97 -3.17 20.78
CA PRO A 115 0.01 -3.67 21.72
C PRO A 115 1.00 -2.55 22.08
N HIS A 116 1.44 -2.53 23.31
CA HIS A 116 2.44 -1.57 23.77
C HIS A 116 3.45 -2.24 24.71
N PRO A 117 4.67 -1.79 24.74
CA PRO A 117 5.69 -2.32 25.64
C PRO A 117 5.36 -1.98 27.10
N PRO A 118 5.90 -2.74 28.08
CA PRO A 118 5.85 -2.37 29.47
C PRO A 118 6.44 -0.97 29.70
N ARG A 119 5.85 -0.20 30.61
CA ARG A 119 6.34 1.18 30.89
C ARG A 119 7.77 1.26 31.44
N SER A 120 8.28 0.13 31.90
CA SER A 120 9.66 0.00 32.38
C SER A 120 10.70 -0.09 31.26
N GLU A 121 10.28 -0.41 30.03
CA GLU A 121 11.19 -0.58 28.90
C GLU A 121 11.71 0.76 28.41
N LYS A 122 13.00 1.00 28.68
CA LYS A 122 13.68 2.23 28.27
C LYS A 122 13.84 2.30 26.75
N GLY A 123 13.52 3.46 26.19
CA GLY A 123 13.61 3.70 24.75
C GLY A 123 12.35 3.31 23.97
N GLU A 124 11.43 2.60 24.59
CA GLU A 124 10.15 2.23 23.96
C GLU A 124 9.04 3.27 24.19
N TRP A 125 9.34 4.28 24.98
CA TRP A 125 8.42 5.37 25.33
C TRP A 125 9.09 6.71 25.07
N ILE A 126 8.39 7.61 24.38
CA ILE A 126 8.87 8.94 24.05
C ILE A 126 7.87 10.02 24.45
N GLU A 127 8.35 11.19 24.78
CA GLU A 127 7.55 12.42 24.69
C GLU A 127 7.51 12.83 23.23
N ASP A 128 6.33 12.84 22.67
CA ASP A 128 6.18 13.18 21.26
C ASP A 128 6.45 14.68 21.03
N PRO A 129 7.53 15.04 20.31
CA PRO A 129 7.88 16.43 20.09
C PRO A 129 6.99 17.13 19.05
N PHE A 130 6.21 16.36 18.28
CA PHE A 130 5.39 16.88 17.18
C PHE A 130 3.91 16.95 17.54
N LEU A 131 3.45 16.01 18.36
CA LEU A 131 2.07 15.98 18.79
C LEU A 131 1.90 16.87 20.00
N LYS A 132 0.92 17.70 19.96
CA LYS A 132 0.52 18.59 21.06
C LYS A 132 -0.06 17.83 22.26
N PHE A 133 0.18 16.53 22.34
CA PHE A 133 -0.24 15.69 23.46
C PHE A 133 0.79 15.77 24.58
N LYS A 134 0.31 16.09 25.77
CA LYS A 134 1.14 16.05 26.97
C LYS A 134 1.27 14.62 27.46
N GLY A 135 2.48 14.13 27.59
CA GLY A 135 2.78 12.85 28.21
C GLY A 135 3.63 11.91 27.36
N VAL A 136 4.10 10.87 27.99
CA VAL A 136 4.93 9.84 27.37
C VAL A 136 4.05 8.81 26.68
N GLN A 137 4.34 8.52 25.43
CA GLN A 137 3.61 7.57 24.60
C GLN A 137 4.51 6.41 24.14
N PRO A 138 3.97 5.20 23.90
CA PRO A 138 4.74 4.12 23.33
C PRO A 138 5.09 4.43 21.86
N ILE A 139 6.28 4.04 21.44
CA ILE A 139 6.72 4.21 20.05
C ILE A 139 5.92 3.35 19.10
N GLY A 140 5.51 2.19 19.51
CA GLY A 140 4.76 1.27 18.69
C GLY A 140 4.84 -0.16 19.19
N PRO A 141 4.34 -1.15 18.45
CA PRO A 141 3.59 -1.07 17.18
C PRO A 141 2.23 -0.36 17.34
N GLY A 142 1.70 0.12 16.21
CA GLY A 142 0.37 0.74 16.15
C GLY A 142 -0.79 -0.26 16.18
N TYR A 143 -1.97 0.21 15.81
CA TYR A 143 -3.13 -0.65 15.61
C TYR A 143 -2.90 -1.65 14.49
N ARG A 144 -3.59 -2.78 14.54
CA ARG A 144 -3.58 -3.77 13.46
C ARG A 144 -4.16 -3.16 12.18
N LEU A 145 -3.59 -3.54 11.05
CA LEU A 145 -4.01 -3.08 9.74
C LEU A 145 -4.74 -4.17 8.98
N PRO A 146 -5.75 -3.82 8.17
CA PRO A 146 -6.33 -4.78 7.23
C PRO A 146 -5.27 -5.23 6.22
N PHE A 147 -5.26 -6.53 5.96
CA PHE A 147 -4.36 -7.14 4.99
C PHE A 147 -5.02 -8.35 4.35
N TYR A 148 -5.05 -8.40 3.02
CA TYR A 148 -5.64 -9.53 2.32
C TYR A 148 -4.76 -9.97 1.15
N ILE A 149 -4.72 -11.28 0.91
CA ILE A 149 -4.15 -11.85 -0.30
C ILE A 149 -5.27 -12.51 -1.09
N VAL A 150 -5.48 -12.06 -2.31
CA VAL A 150 -6.49 -12.60 -3.22
C VAL A 150 -5.78 -13.29 -4.38
N SER A 151 -5.94 -14.61 -4.46
CA SER A 151 -5.30 -15.42 -5.48
C SER A 151 -6.02 -16.77 -5.64
N PRO A 152 -5.74 -17.53 -6.71
CA PRO A 152 -6.23 -18.91 -6.83
C PRO A 152 -5.80 -19.81 -5.65
N TRP A 153 -4.66 -19.50 -5.00
CA TRP A 153 -4.11 -20.30 -3.89
C TRP A 153 -4.68 -19.97 -2.52
N THR A 154 -5.35 -18.83 -2.36
CA THR A 154 -5.90 -18.38 -1.06
C THR A 154 -7.41 -18.61 -0.94
N ARG A 155 -7.99 -19.47 -1.75
CA ARG A 155 -9.43 -19.79 -1.69
C ARG A 155 -9.83 -20.41 -0.37
N GLY A 156 -11.05 -20.12 0.09
CA GLY A 156 -11.67 -20.82 1.21
C GLY A 156 -11.81 -20.02 2.50
N GLY A 157 -11.61 -18.72 2.49
CA GLY A 157 -11.84 -17.87 3.67
C GLY A 157 -10.88 -18.16 4.81
N ASN A 158 -9.63 -18.49 4.49
CA ASN A 158 -8.59 -18.74 5.46
C ASN A 158 -8.17 -17.46 6.18
N VAL A 159 -7.76 -17.58 7.44
CA VAL A 159 -7.22 -16.49 8.23
C VAL A 159 -5.79 -16.81 8.60
N PHE A 160 -4.88 -15.91 8.24
CA PHE A 160 -3.48 -15.97 8.68
C PHE A 160 -3.40 -15.39 10.10
N THR A 161 -2.89 -16.17 11.05
CA THR A 161 -2.89 -15.82 12.48
C THR A 161 -1.51 -15.51 13.05
N GLU A 162 -0.46 -15.66 12.24
CA GLU A 162 0.90 -15.32 12.65
C GLU A 162 1.12 -13.81 12.62
N HIS A 163 2.13 -13.35 13.36
CA HIS A 163 2.51 -11.94 13.33
C HIS A 163 3.17 -11.60 12.01
N ALA A 164 2.67 -10.55 11.37
CA ALA A 164 3.25 -9.98 10.15
C ALA A 164 3.26 -8.46 10.25
N ALA A 165 4.21 -7.84 9.58
CA ALA A 165 4.35 -6.40 9.46
C ALA A 165 4.61 -6.03 7.99
N HIS A 166 4.73 -4.74 7.67
CA HIS A 166 4.93 -4.29 6.29
C HIS A 166 6.16 -4.93 5.62
N GLU A 167 7.25 -5.07 6.36
CA GLU A 167 8.46 -5.72 5.88
C GLU A 167 8.27 -7.20 5.52
N SER A 168 7.27 -7.87 6.06
CA SER A 168 6.95 -9.25 5.70
C SER A 168 6.55 -9.39 4.23
N GLN A 169 5.93 -8.36 3.65
CA GLN A 169 5.57 -8.33 2.24
C GLN A 169 6.82 -8.22 1.36
N ILE A 170 7.78 -7.39 1.75
CA ILE A 170 9.04 -7.23 1.04
C ILE A 170 9.81 -8.56 1.07
N MET A 171 9.90 -9.18 2.24
CA MET A 171 10.54 -10.49 2.38
C MET A 171 9.86 -11.58 1.54
N PHE A 172 8.56 -11.49 1.34
CA PHE A 172 7.83 -12.42 0.46
C PHE A 172 8.20 -12.21 -1.01
N LEU A 173 8.34 -10.96 -1.45
CA LEU A 173 8.72 -10.63 -2.83
C LEU A 173 10.19 -10.96 -3.16
N GLU A 174 11.07 -10.99 -2.15
CA GLU A 174 12.49 -11.29 -2.30
C GLU A 174 12.80 -12.80 -2.41
N ARG A 175 11.82 -13.67 -2.25
CA ARG A 175 11.96 -15.14 -2.27
C ARG A 175 11.52 -15.76 -3.59
#